data_43b1a060b8e3c8d37727f9a231c26130
#
_entry.id   43b1a060b8e3c8d37727f9a231c26130
#
_cell.length_a   1.000
_cell.length_b   1.000
_cell.length_c   1.000
_cell.angle_alpha   90.00
_cell.angle_beta   90.00
_cell.angle_gamma   90.00
#
_symmetry.space_group_name_H-M   'P 1'
#
loop_
_entity.id
_entity.type
_entity.pdbx_description
1 polymer ?
#
loop_
_entity_poly.entity_id
_entity_poly.type
_entity_poly.pdbx_seq_one_letter_code
_entity_poly.pdbx_strand_id
1 'polypeptide(L)'
;EMSRGLGDVYKRQALNDDMSEILDAMQAADVIVMASPVYFYSIDAQMKIIIDRSLARWTNIPNKEFYFIMTCADDNRAAMACTLECFRGFTACLNGAKEKGVIYGTGVYRPGEVMSSPAMKEAYEMGKNV
;
A
#
# COMPACT_ATOMS: atom_id res chain seq x y z
N GLU A 1 17.23 -24.33 3.30
CA GLU A 1 15.80 -24.10 3.04
C GLU A 1 15.31 -22.68 3.36
N MET A 2 16.20 -21.70 3.36
CA MET A 2 15.87 -20.29 3.60
C MET A 2 15.48 -19.49 2.35
N SER A 3 15.25 -20.12 1.22
CA SER A 3 15.00 -19.44 -0.06
C SER A 3 13.53 -19.46 -0.53
N ARG A 4 12.61 -20.00 0.26
CA ARG A 4 11.18 -20.04 -0.12
C ARG A 4 10.47 -18.68 -0.11
N GLY A 5 11.11 -17.63 0.43
CA GLY A 5 10.57 -16.27 0.44
C GLY A 5 10.89 -15.42 -0.78
N LEU A 6 11.83 -15.84 -1.62
CA LEU A 6 12.30 -15.05 -2.75
C LEU A 6 11.54 -15.30 -4.06
N GLY A 7 10.37 -15.94 -4.00
CA GLY A 7 9.63 -16.30 -5.21
C GLY A 7 10.52 -17.05 -6.19
N ASP A 8 10.01 -18.04 -6.85
CA ASP A 8 10.76 -18.69 -7.91
C ASP A 8 11.28 -17.62 -8.88
N VAL A 9 12.57 -17.60 -9.13
CA VAL A 9 13.26 -16.72 -10.08
C VAL A 9 12.56 -16.69 -11.45
N TYR A 10 11.67 -17.64 -11.68
CA TYR A 10 10.87 -17.82 -12.90
C TYR A 10 9.42 -17.33 -12.80
N LYS A 11 9.10 -16.39 -11.91
CA LYS A 11 7.79 -15.70 -11.86
C LYS A 11 6.60 -16.54 -11.35
N ARG A 12 6.82 -17.63 -10.65
CA ARG A 12 5.75 -18.46 -10.11
C ARG A 12 5.66 -18.31 -8.59
N GLN A 13 4.47 -18.02 -8.09
CA GLN A 13 4.22 -18.00 -6.64
C GLN A 13 4.34 -19.43 -6.08
N ALA A 14 5.06 -19.59 -4.95
CA ALA A 14 5.20 -20.87 -4.27
C ALA A 14 3.92 -21.33 -3.57
N LEU A 15 3.02 -20.39 -3.25
CA LEU A 15 1.75 -20.63 -2.61
C LEU A 15 0.61 -20.48 -3.63
N ASN A 16 -0.38 -21.36 -3.53
CA ASN A 16 -1.60 -21.27 -4.33
C ASN A 16 -2.66 -20.51 -3.53
N ASP A 17 -2.67 -19.18 -3.66
CA ASP A 17 -3.59 -18.25 -3.01
C ASP A 17 -3.85 -17.05 -3.92
N ASP A 18 -4.52 -16.02 -3.39
CA ASP A 18 -4.97 -14.84 -4.13
C ASP A 18 -3.84 -13.93 -4.63
N MET A 19 -2.59 -14.19 -4.24
CA MET A 19 -1.48 -13.30 -4.57
C MET A 19 -1.23 -13.19 -6.07
N SER A 20 -1.48 -14.26 -6.83
CA SER A 20 -1.35 -14.22 -8.29
C SER A 20 -2.35 -13.25 -8.89
N GLU A 21 -3.60 -13.29 -8.43
CA GLU A 21 -4.68 -12.41 -8.87
C GLU A 21 -4.41 -10.95 -8.50
N ILE A 22 -3.91 -10.70 -7.28
CA ILE A 22 -3.49 -9.37 -6.82
C ILE A 22 -2.41 -8.80 -7.75
N LEU A 23 -1.39 -9.59 -8.08
CA LEU A 23 -0.31 -9.14 -8.97
C LEU A 23 -0.79 -8.89 -10.39
N ASP A 24 -1.70 -9.72 -10.91
CA ASP A 24 -2.30 -9.51 -12.21
C ASP A 24 -3.09 -8.19 -12.24
N ALA A 25 -3.86 -7.90 -11.19
CA ALA A 25 -4.57 -6.64 -11.04
C ALA A 25 -3.63 -5.43 -10.94
N MET A 26 -2.54 -5.54 -10.15
CA MET A 26 -1.52 -4.47 -10.07
C MET A 26 -0.83 -4.21 -11.41
N GLN A 27 -0.60 -5.23 -12.20
CA GLN A 27 -0.01 -5.07 -13.54
C GLN A 27 -0.98 -4.39 -14.51
N ALA A 28 -2.26 -4.72 -14.43
CA ALA A 28 -3.30 -4.19 -15.34
C ALA A 28 -3.72 -2.76 -14.99
N ALA A 29 -3.68 -2.38 -13.72
CA ALA A 29 -4.10 -1.04 -13.26
C ALA A 29 -3.13 0.06 -13.71
N ASP A 30 -3.64 1.26 -13.98
CA ASP A 30 -2.85 2.47 -14.16
C ASP A 30 -2.60 3.16 -12.81
N VAL A 31 -3.58 3.06 -11.91
CA VAL A 31 -3.59 3.67 -10.58
C VAL A 31 -3.70 2.58 -9.52
N ILE A 32 -2.88 2.67 -8.49
CA ILE A 32 -2.86 1.76 -7.35
C ILE A 32 -3.05 2.55 -6.07
N VAL A 33 -4.09 2.21 -5.30
CA VAL A 33 -4.32 2.76 -3.96
C VAL A 33 -3.86 1.74 -2.93
N MET A 34 -2.90 2.10 -2.10
CA MET A 34 -2.43 1.28 -0.98
C MET A 34 -2.95 1.86 0.32
N ALA A 35 -3.71 1.07 1.06
CA ALA A 35 -4.32 1.49 2.33
C ALA A 35 -3.89 0.57 3.47
N SER A 36 -3.50 1.16 4.60
CA SER A 36 -3.13 0.41 5.80
C SER A 36 -3.51 1.17 7.08
N PRO A 37 -4.01 0.50 8.11
CA PRO A 37 -3.94 1.04 9.46
C PRO A 37 -2.48 1.14 9.92
N VAL A 38 -2.22 2.02 10.85
CA VAL A 38 -0.90 2.16 11.48
C VAL A 38 -0.87 1.31 12.73
N TYR A 39 -0.09 0.24 12.70
CA TYR A 39 0.17 -0.64 13.83
C TYR A 39 1.64 -0.52 14.25
N PHE A 40 1.88 -0.06 15.49
CA PHE A 40 3.24 0.14 16.00
C PHE A 40 4.12 0.98 15.05
N TYR A 41 3.56 2.11 14.57
CA TYR A 41 4.20 3.05 13.63
C TYR A 41 4.52 2.49 12.24
N SER A 42 3.93 1.36 11.85
CA SER A 42 4.21 0.70 10.57
C SER A 42 2.94 0.27 9.84
N ILE A 43 3.09 -0.19 8.60
CA ILE A 43 2.04 -0.86 7.84
C ILE A 43 1.63 -2.16 8.53
N ASP A 44 0.41 -2.60 8.30
CA ASP A 44 -0.06 -3.90 8.80
C ASP A 44 0.63 -5.09 8.11
N ALA A 45 0.50 -6.26 8.72
CA ALA A 45 1.15 -7.47 8.22
C ALA A 45 0.62 -7.88 6.83
N GLN A 46 -0.66 -7.68 6.55
CA GLN A 46 -1.27 -8.01 5.27
C GLN A 46 -0.68 -7.18 4.14
N MET A 47 -0.55 -5.87 4.34
CA MET A 47 0.08 -4.98 3.38
C MET A 47 1.56 -5.35 3.17
N LYS A 48 2.28 -5.66 4.26
CA LYS A 48 3.69 -6.08 4.15
C LYS A 48 3.83 -7.39 3.38
N ILE A 49 2.94 -8.34 3.56
CA ILE A 49 2.93 -9.59 2.79
C ILE A 49 2.74 -9.31 1.29
N ILE A 50 1.82 -8.42 0.92
CA ILE A 50 1.59 -8.03 -0.48
C ILE A 50 2.88 -7.43 -1.07
N ILE A 51 3.50 -6.50 -0.36
CA ILE A 51 4.75 -5.87 -0.79
C ILE A 51 5.86 -6.91 -0.98
N ASP A 52 6.11 -7.75 0.02
CA ASP A 52 7.21 -8.72 -0.02
C ASP A 52 7.00 -9.76 -1.11
N ARG A 53 5.77 -10.22 -1.29
CA ARG A 53 5.45 -11.24 -2.27
C ARG A 53 5.34 -10.69 -3.70
N SER A 54 5.23 -9.37 -3.86
CA SER A 54 5.30 -8.75 -5.18
C SER A 54 6.70 -8.86 -5.81
N LEU A 55 7.72 -9.21 -5.01
CA LEU A 55 9.09 -9.43 -5.49
C LEU A 55 9.17 -10.39 -6.69
N ALA A 56 8.27 -11.37 -6.78
CA ALA A 56 8.25 -12.31 -7.91
C ALA A 56 7.97 -11.62 -9.27
N ARG A 57 7.28 -10.47 -9.28
CA ARG A 57 6.83 -9.78 -10.50
C ARG A 57 6.98 -8.26 -10.45
N TRP A 58 7.72 -7.69 -9.50
CA TRP A 58 7.82 -6.25 -9.31
C TRP A 58 8.28 -5.50 -10.57
N THR A 59 9.13 -6.11 -11.39
CA THR A 59 9.58 -5.52 -12.66
C THR A 59 8.47 -5.38 -13.71
N ASN A 60 7.34 -6.05 -13.51
CA ASN A 60 6.20 -6.01 -14.41
C ASN A 60 5.12 -5.00 -13.95
N ILE A 61 5.44 -4.13 -12.98
CA ILE A 61 4.55 -3.10 -12.44
C ILE A 61 5.17 -1.69 -12.72
N PRO A 62 5.52 -1.35 -13.95
CA PRO A 62 6.13 -0.06 -14.26
C PRO A 62 5.08 1.03 -14.46
N ASN A 63 5.52 2.30 -14.27
CA ASN A 63 4.78 3.51 -14.65
C ASN A 63 3.41 3.66 -13.99
N LYS A 64 3.23 3.19 -12.74
CA LYS A 64 1.98 3.30 -12.01
C LYS A 64 1.90 4.59 -11.20
N GLU A 65 0.69 5.11 -11.06
CA GLU A 65 0.38 6.19 -10.13
C GLU A 65 -0.08 5.60 -8.80
N PHE A 66 0.48 6.09 -7.69
CA PHE A 66 0.21 5.57 -6.36
C PHE A 66 -0.46 6.61 -5.48
N TYR A 67 -1.49 6.19 -4.77
CA TYR A 67 -2.10 6.92 -3.67
C TYR A 67 -1.98 6.10 -2.39
N PHE A 68 -1.70 6.76 -1.27
CA PHE A 68 -1.56 6.11 0.02
C PHE A 68 -2.63 6.59 0.99
N ILE A 69 -3.27 5.66 1.68
CA ILE A 69 -4.25 5.95 2.72
C ILE A 69 -3.78 5.29 4.00
N MET A 70 -3.64 6.08 5.06
CA MET A 70 -3.26 5.57 6.37
C MET A 70 -4.26 6.03 7.43
N THR A 71 -4.58 5.16 8.39
CA THR A 71 -5.41 5.49 9.54
C THR A 71 -4.68 5.18 10.84
N CYS A 72 -4.85 6.04 11.84
CA CYS A 72 -4.11 5.96 13.10
C CYS A 72 -4.96 6.50 14.26
N ALA A 73 -4.85 5.88 15.42
CA ALA A 73 -5.51 6.36 16.64
C ALA A 73 -4.88 7.65 17.18
N ASP A 74 -3.60 7.88 16.91
CA ASP A 74 -2.88 9.08 17.33
C ASP A 74 -3.35 10.29 16.49
N ASP A 75 -3.56 11.43 17.14
CA ASP A 75 -3.90 12.70 16.48
C ASP A 75 -2.72 13.34 15.76
N ASN A 76 -1.50 12.91 16.09
CA ASN A 76 -0.28 13.45 15.53
C ASN A 76 0.08 12.75 14.22
N ARG A 77 0.02 13.47 13.11
CA ARG A 77 0.41 12.99 11.79
C ARG A 77 1.84 12.42 11.73
N ALA A 78 2.75 12.89 12.58
CA ALA A 78 4.12 12.37 12.65
C ALA A 78 4.17 10.88 13.04
N ALA A 79 3.17 10.36 13.74
CA ALA A 79 3.05 8.93 14.05
C ALA A 79 2.92 8.04 12.80
N MET A 80 2.55 8.60 11.67
CA MET A 80 2.40 7.87 10.39
C MET A 80 3.66 7.92 9.51
N ALA A 81 4.71 8.62 9.90
CA ALA A 81 5.89 8.84 9.07
C ALA A 81 6.55 7.52 8.64
N CYS A 82 6.77 6.59 9.57
CA CYS A 82 7.36 5.29 9.25
C CYS A 82 6.47 4.45 8.33
N THR A 83 5.16 4.51 8.50
CA THR A 83 4.19 3.82 7.63
C THR A 83 4.28 4.35 6.20
N LEU A 84 4.33 5.67 6.03
CA LEU A 84 4.50 6.29 4.73
C LEU A 84 5.83 5.88 4.06
N GLU A 85 6.92 5.87 4.82
CA GLU A 85 8.22 5.43 4.29
C GLU A 85 8.24 3.95 3.90
N CYS A 86 7.41 3.09 4.50
CA CYS A 86 7.24 1.71 4.05
C CYS A 86 6.62 1.67 2.63
N PHE A 87 5.61 2.47 2.35
CA PHE A 87 5.03 2.58 1.02
C PHE A 87 6.01 3.16 0.01
N ARG A 88 6.69 4.23 0.38
CA ARG A 88 7.71 4.88 -0.47
C ARG A 88 8.87 3.96 -0.78
N GLY A 89 9.34 3.17 0.19
CA GLY A 89 10.37 2.17 -0.02
C GLY A 89 9.97 1.14 -1.08
N PHE A 90 8.71 0.71 -1.08
CA PHE A 90 8.19 -0.19 -2.11
C PHE A 90 8.15 0.50 -3.48
N THR A 91 7.52 1.66 -3.58
CA THR A 91 7.35 2.35 -4.85
C THR A 91 8.66 2.86 -5.44
N ALA A 92 9.67 3.18 -4.61
CA ALA A 92 11.01 3.54 -5.06
C ALA A 92 11.72 2.40 -5.83
N CYS A 93 11.32 1.15 -5.58
CA CYS A 93 11.82 0.00 -6.33
C CYS A 93 11.12 -0.18 -7.70
N LEU A 94 9.96 0.43 -7.92
CA LEU A 94 9.16 0.25 -9.12
C LEU A 94 9.53 1.29 -10.18
N ASN A 95 9.86 0.85 -11.37
CA ASN A 95 10.27 1.74 -12.46
C ASN A 95 9.13 2.68 -12.88
N GLY A 96 9.37 3.99 -12.79
CA GLY A 96 8.42 5.02 -13.19
C GLY A 96 7.21 5.17 -12.28
N ALA A 97 7.23 4.63 -11.05
CA ALA A 97 6.18 4.85 -10.06
C ALA A 97 6.11 6.32 -9.65
N LYS A 98 4.89 6.83 -9.46
CA LYS A 98 4.65 8.23 -9.08
C LYS A 98 3.71 8.30 -7.88
N GLU A 99 4.17 8.87 -6.76
CA GLU A 99 3.29 9.25 -5.65
C GLU A 99 2.42 10.44 -6.08
N LYS A 100 1.10 10.27 -6.03
CA LYS A 100 0.13 11.28 -6.47
C LYS A 100 -0.63 11.91 -5.31
N GLY A 101 -0.79 11.18 -4.22
CA GLY A 101 -1.46 11.69 -3.04
C GLY A 101 -1.35 10.80 -1.83
N VAL A 102 -1.50 11.41 -0.65
CA VAL A 102 -1.45 10.73 0.64
C VAL A 102 -2.58 11.23 1.51
N ILE A 103 -3.39 10.35 2.05
CA ILE A 103 -4.47 10.64 2.99
C ILE A 103 -4.05 10.19 4.39
N TYR A 104 -4.22 11.08 5.35
CA TYR A 104 -3.85 10.87 6.75
C TYR A 104 -5.11 10.90 7.64
N GLY A 105 -5.65 9.74 7.95
CA GLY A 105 -6.76 9.56 8.90
C GLY A 105 -6.23 9.48 10.33
N THR A 106 -5.92 10.63 10.93
CA THR A 106 -5.47 10.72 12.33
C THR A 106 -6.65 10.71 13.30
N GLY A 107 -6.42 10.31 14.56
CA GLY A 107 -7.41 10.37 15.62
C GLY A 107 -8.61 9.43 15.44
N VAL A 108 -8.45 8.34 14.68
CA VAL A 108 -9.53 7.38 14.42
C VAL A 108 -9.21 6.03 15.05
N TYR A 109 -9.98 5.64 16.06
CA TYR A 109 -9.77 4.42 16.83
C TYR A 109 -10.94 3.43 16.73
N ARG A 110 -12.19 3.93 16.73
CA ARG A 110 -13.39 3.11 16.71
C ARG A 110 -13.94 2.96 15.27
N PRO A 111 -14.61 1.87 14.96
CA PRO A 111 -15.31 1.72 13.70
C PRO A 111 -16.24 2.90 13.41
N GLY A 112 -16.13 3.48 12.21
CA GLY A 112 -16.97 4.56 11.76
C GLY A 112 -16.47 5.98 12.07
N GLU A 113 -15.53 6.18 12.99
CA GLU A 113 -15.02 7.52 13.33
C GLU A 113 -14.40 8.23 12.10
N VAL A 114 -13.78 7.50 11.21
CA VAL A 114 -13.20 8.04 9.98
C VAL A 114 -14.21 8.76 9.11
N MET A 115 -15.49 8.39 9.16
CA MET A 115 -16.56 8.97 8.34
C MET A 115 -16.79 10.46 8.62
N SER A 116 -16.51 10.91 9.83
CA SER A 116 -16.62 12.31 10.24
C SER A 116 -15.29 13.06 10.21
N SER A 117 -14.20 12.39 9.89
CA SER A 117 -12.87 12.99 9.84
C SER A 117 -12.65 13.82 8.57
N PRO A 118 -11.76 14.82 8.60
CA PRO A 118 -11.35 15.56 7.40
C PRO A 118 -10.78 14.64 6.29
N ALA A 119 -10.13 13.55 6.68
CA ALA A 119 -9.53 12.59 5.75
C ALA A 119 -10.56 11.99 4.80
N MET A 120 -11.81 11.78 5.24
CA MET A 120 -12.87 11.26 4.39
C MET A 120 -13.20 12.23 3.24
N LYS A 121 -13.28 13.52 3.52
CA LYS A 121 -13.51 14.55 2.50
C LYS A 121 -12.31 14.66 1.56
N GLU A 122 -11.09 14.65 2.08
CA GLU A 122 -9.86 14.69 1.27
C GLU A 122 -9.79 13.50 0.32
N ALA A 123 -10.07 12.29 0.81
CA ALA A 123 -10.08 11.09 0.00
C ALA A 123 -11.12 11.17 -1.14
N TYR A 124 -12.33 11.66 -0.82
CA TYR A 124 -13.39 11.83 -1.81
C TYR A 124 -12.99 12.84 -2.91
N GLU A 125 -12.49 14.02 -2.53
CA GLU A 125 -12.07 15.04 -3.50
C GLU A 125 -10.86 14.59 -4.31
N MET A 126 -9.93 13.86 -3.71
CA MET A 126 -8.79 13.26 -4.41
C MET A 126 -9.28 12.24 -5.43
N GLY A 127 -10.19 11.34 -5.06
CA GLY A 127 -10.71 10.30 -5.95
C GLY A 127 -11.50 10.80 -7.14
N LYS A 128 -12.05 12.02 -7.09
CA LYS A 128 -12.71 12.65 -8.26
C LYS A 128 -11.74 13.03 -9.37
N ASN A 129 -10.46 13.13 -9.07
CA ASN A 129 -9.43 13.61 -9.99
C ASN A 129 -8.45 12.50 -10.44
N VAL A 130 -8.84 11.26 -10.20
CA VAL A 130 -8.08 10.06 -10.58
C VAL A 130 -8.57 9.49 -11.91
#